data_327120f4fd6599483a87d7794ed6cf36
#
_entry.id   327120f4fd6599483a87d7794ed6cf36
#
_cell.length_a   1.000
_cell.length_b   1.000
_cell.length_c   1.000
_cell.angle_alpha   90.00
_cell.angle_beta   90.00
_cell.angle_gamma   90.00
#
_symmetry.space_group_name_H-M   'P 1'
#
loop_
_entity.id
_entity.type
_entity.pdbx_description
1 polymer ?
#
loop_
_entity_poly.entity_id
_entity_poly.type
_entity_poly.pdbx_seq_one_letter_code
_entity_poly.pdbx_strand_id
1 'polypeptide(L)'
;MKRCLIMITSGFPYGISETYIESEVAFLKDHFERVIILPIELDPGEPIMRALPDGIEYYNVSQKKQSVARTGDIVGGFGNIFAPTDYYKWDKEEIGSDFRKRMFFEYFCNRSVRSYRECLKVLKNCGIDGYDTITVYSYWFFATAFVGVMLKKYFINKAAEVKLISRAHGYDVYEERNALNYLPLRRFLLENCDAVYPCSDVGTEHIVSRYPEYADKVKTAHLGTIDAGLGTQSEEGLHIVSCSLITDIKRIDKIIDILEKLEKTGKYKIKWTHIGDGNRRPELEHSVRKQLTKTDTVFL
;
A
#
# COMPACT_ATOMS: atom_id res chain seq x y z
N MET A 1 -5.64 -27.89 11.59
CA MET A 1 -6.41 -27.00 10.69
C MET A 1 -5.43 -26.37 9.73
N LYS A 2 -5.48 -26.76 8.45
CA LYS A 2 -4.54 -26.24 7.43
C LYS A 2 -4.96 -24.85 6.96
N ARG A 3 -4.08 -23.86 7.07
CA ARG A 3 -4.36 -22.45 6.75
C ARG A 3 -3.48 -21.98 5.60
N CYS A 4 -4.09 -21.36 4.59
CA CYS A 4 -3.40 -20.73 3.47
C CYS A 4 -3.65 -19.22 3.49
N LEU A 5 -2.59 -18.43 3.30
CA LEU A 5 -2.66 -16.99 3.07
C LEU A 5 -2.40 -16.69 1.60
N ILE A 6 -3.28 -15.93 0.98
CA ILE A 6 -3.09 -15.33 -0.35
C ILE A 6 -2.98 -13.83 -0.15
N MET A 7 -1.77 -13.29 -0.23
CA MET A 7 -1.49 -11.87 -0.07
C MET A 7 -1.44 -11.18 -1.42
N ILE A 8 -2.21 -10.10 -1.58
CA ILE A 8 -2.26 -9.31 -2.81
C ILE A 8 -1.58 -7.98 -2.55
N THR A 9 -0.50 -7.69 -3.28
CA THR A 9 0.31 -6.48 -3.16
C THR A 9 0.29 -5.68 -4.45
N SER A 10 0.78 -4.44 -4.44
CA SER A 10 1.03 -3.70 -5.69
C SER A 10 2.25 -4.24 -6.41
N GLY A 11 3.39 -4.30 -5.75
CA GLY A 11 4.66 -4.72 -6.36
C GLY A 11 5.53 -5.64 -5.51
N PHE A 12 5.37 -5.68 -4.19
CA PHE A 12 6.21 -6.50 -3.32
C PHE A 12 6.14 -8.01 -3.68
N PRO A 13 7.26 -8.74 -3.75
CA PRO A 13 8.63 -8.41 -3.36
C PRO A 13 9.52 -7.84 -4.48
N TYR A 14 8.95 -7.46 -5.60
CA TYR A 14 9.64 -6.87 -6.73
C TYR A 14 9.72 -5.33 -6.57
N GLY A 15 10.67 -4.71 -7.26
CA GLY A 15 10.83 -3.27 -7.23
C GLY A 15 11.20 -2.72 -5.84
N ILE A 16 11.14 -1.40 -5.69
CA ILE A 16 11.55 -0.68 -4.46
C ILE A 16 10.38 -0.21 -3.58
N SER A 17 9.14 -0.44 -4.02
CA SER A 17 7.94 -0.04 -3.28
C SER A 17 7.62 -1.00 -2.12
N GLU A 18 6.70 -0.58 -1.25
CA GLU A 18 6.12 -1.42 -0.19
C GLU A 18 7.15 -2.04 0.78
N THR A 19 8.23 -1.28 1.11
CA THR A 19 9.31 -1.73 2.01
C THR A 19 8.82 -2.20 3.38
N TYR A 20 7.73 -1.64 3.87
CA TYR A 20 7.13 -1.94 5.16
C TYR A 20 6.53 -3.35 5.25
N ILE A 21 6.31 -4.03 4.12
CA ILE A 21 5.85 -5.44 4.11
C ILE A 21 6.93 -6.39 4.62
N GLU A 22 8.22 -6.05 4.45
CA GLU A 22 9.32 -6.90 4.89
C GLU A 22 9.25 -7.25 6.38
N SER A 23 8.89 -6.26 7.21
CA SER A 23 8.75 -6.46 8.65
C SER A 23 7.58 -7.37 9.01
N GLU A 24 6.51 -7.38 8.21
CA GLU A 24 5.30 -8.17 8.46
C GLU A 24 5.43 -9.59 7.93
N VAL A 25 6.01 -9.75 6.74
CA VAL A 25 6.05 -11.04 6.04
C VAL A 25 6.83 -12.11 6.80
N ALA A 26 7.81 -11.71 7.60
CA ALA A 26 8.61 -12.62 8.42
C ALA A 26 7.75 -13.41 9.41
N PHE A 27 6.66 -12.84 9.91
CA PHE A 27 5.77 -13.47 10.90
C PHE A 27 4.64 -14.28 10.27
N LEU A 28 4.38 -14.16 8.98
CA LEU A 28 3.23 -14.84 8.35
C LEU A 28 3.37 -16.36 8.38
N LYS A 29 4.59 -16.89 8.27
CA LYS A 29 4.84 -18.33 8.31
C LYS A 29 4.49 -18.99 9.64
N ASP A 30 4.53 -18.25 10.74
CA ASP A 30 4.20 -18.78 12.06
C ASP A 30 2.69 -19.04 12.21
N HIS A 31 1.90 -18.45 11.30
CA HIS A 31 0.45 -18.48 11.36
C HIS A 31 -0.23 -19.22 10.21
N PHE A 32 0.51 -19.48 9.11
CA PHE A 32 -0.03 -20.12 7.91
C PHE A 32 0.92 -21.18 7.39
N GLU A 33 0.38 -22.37 7.06
CA GLU A 33 1.16 -23.46 6.48
C GLU A 33 1.63 -23.14 5.05
N ARG A 34 0.92 -22.24 4.37
CA ARG A 34 1.28 -21.76 3.04
C ARG A 34 1.01 -20.28 2.92
N VAL A 35 1.97 -19.56 2.38
CA VAL A 35 1.86 -18.12 2.10
C VAL A 35 2.20 -17.88 0.62
N ILE A 36 1.28 -17.27 -0.11
CA ILE A 36 1.44 -16.93 -1.53
C ILE A 36 1.26 -15.43 -1.70
N ILE A 37 2.25 -14.77 -2.30
CA ILE A 37 2.22 -13.32 -2.57
C ILE A 37 1.98 -13.10 -4.07
N LEU A 38 0.99 -12.28 -4.41
CA LEU A 38 0.57 -11.97 -5.76
C LEU A 38 0.62 -10.45 -6.00
N PRO A 39 1.72 -9.90 -6.51
CA PRO A 39 1.80 -8.51 -6.95
C PRO A 39 1.03 -8.33 -8.27
N ILE A 40 0.19 -7.28 -8.32
CA ILE A 40 -0.72 -7.05 -9.46
C ILE A 40 -0.38 -5.83 -10.33
N GLU A 41 0.67 -5.07 -9.97
CA GLU A 41 1.03 -3.80 -10.64
C GLU A 41 2.46 -3.80 -11.19
N LEU A 42 2.95 -4.95 -11.61
CA LEU A 42 4.31 -5.13 -12.14
C LEU A 42 4.32 -5.26 -13.66
N ASP A 43 5.45 -4.94 -14.26
CA ASP A 43 5.75 -5.35 -15.62
C ASP A 43 6.26 -6.81 -15.64
N PRO A 44 6.06 -7.54 -16.74
CA PRO A 44 6.67 -8.87 -16.91
C PRO A 44 8.20 -8.77 -16.84
N GLY A 45 8.81 -9.67 -16.05
CA GLY A 45 10.26 -9.75 -15.94
C GLY A 45 10.89 -8.72 -14.99
N GLU A 46 10.10 -7.99 -14.19
CA GLU A 46 10.69 -7.16 -13.12
C GLU A 46 11.50 -8.01 -12.14
N PRO A 47 12.70 -7.53 -11.73
CA PRO A 47 13.57 -8.28 -10.82
C PRO A 47 13.00 -8.29 -9.39
N ILE A 48 13.31 -9.35 -8.67
CA ILE A 48 13.06 -9.43 -7.24
C ILE A 48 14.09 -8.56 -6.54
N MET A 49 13.61 -7.63 -5.71
CA MET A 49 14.46 -6.68 -4.99
C MET A 49 14.52 -6.96 -3.49
N ARG A 50 13.72 -7.90 -3.00
CA ARG A 50 13.54 -8.20 -1.58
C ARG A 50 13.78 -9.68 -1.29
N ALA A 51 14.63 -9.95 -0.30
CA ALA A 51 14.76 -11.30 0.24
C ALA A 51 13.50 -11.66 1.05
N LEU A 52 12.95 -12.83 0.78
CA LEU A 52 11.83 -13.38 1.53
C LEU A 52 12.29 -14.53 2.41
N PRO A 53 11.63 -14.77 3.54
CA PRO A 53 11.85 -15.98 4.33
C PRO A 53 11.58 -17.24 3.50
N ASP A 54 12.33 -18.30 3.75
CA ASP A 54 12.16 -19.58 3.07
C ASP A 54 10.73 -20.10 3.17
N GLY A 55 10.21 -20.64 2.08
CA GLY A 55 8.87 -21.24 1.99
C GLY A 55 7.73 -20.25 1.81
N ILE A 56 8.01 -18.97 1.54
CA ILE A 56 7.03 -18.02 1.02
C ILE A 56 7.07 -18.07 -0.51
N GLU A 57 5.92 -18.34 -1.10
CA GLU A 57 5.76 -18.36 -2.55
C GLU A 57 5.36 -16.96 -3.05
N TYR A 58 5.86 -16.58 -4.21
CA TYR A 58 5.51 -15.32 -4.86
C TYR A 58 5.52 -15.48 -6.37
N TYR A 59 4.55 -14.84 -7.03
CA TYR A 59 4.38 -14.98 -8.47
C TYR A 59 4.01 -13.66 -9.10
N ASN A 60 4.86 -13.14 -9.99
CA ASN A 60 4.46 -12.01 -10.83
C ASN A 60 3.31 -12.46 -11.74
N VAL A 61 2.12 -11.92 -11.49
CA VAL A 61 0.90 -12.31 -12.22
C VAL A 61 0.76 -11.59 -13.56
N SER A 62 1.53 -10.53 -13.79
CA SER A 62 1.39 -9.66 -14.96
C SER A 62 1.80 -10.36 -16.25
N GLN A 63 0.89 -10.43 -17.20
CA GLN A 63 1.11 -11.03 -18.51
C GLN A 63 1.55 -10.01 -19.57
N LYS A 64 1.31 -8.74 -19.34
CA LYS A 64 1.58 -7.63 -20.28
C LYS A 64 2.23 -6.47 -19.53
N LYS A 65 3.02 -5.66 -20.25
CA LYS A 65 3.52 -4.40 -19.71
C LYS A 65 2.36 -3.53 -19.20
N GLN A 66 2.55 -2.89 -18.05
CA GLN A 66 1.51 -2.08 -17.40
C GLN A 66 1.01 -0.94 -18.29
N SER A 67 1.87 -0.36 -19.13
CA SER A 67 1.47 0.66 -20.11
C SER A 67 0.44 0.14 -21.12
N VAL A 68 0.67 -1.06 -21.66
CA VAL A 68 -0.24 -1.71 -22.61
C VAL A 68 -1.55 -2.15 -21.94
N ALA A 69 -1.43 -2.75 -20.75
CA ALA A 69 -2.58 -3.19 -19.97
C ALA A 69 -3.48 -1.99 -19.59
N ARG A 70 -2.89 -0.89 -19.14
CA ARG A 70 -3.59 0.35 -18.77
C ARG A 70 -4.36 0.95 -19.96
N THR A 71 -3.75 0.96 -21.15
CA THR A 71 -4.45 1.41 -22.35
C THR A 71 -5.67 0.55 -22.64
N GLY A 72 -5.55 -0.77 -22.55
CA GLY A 72 -6.68 -1.69 -22.70
C GLY A 72 -7.79 -1.49 -21.67
N ASP A 73 -7.43 -1.27 -20.41
CA ASP A 73 -8.38 -1.01 -19.33
C ASP A 73 -9.15 0.31 -19.55
N ILE A 74 -8.48 1.36 -20.06
CA ILE A 74 -9.12 2.65 -20.41
C ILE A 74 -10.08 2.48 -21.57
N VAL A 75 -9.63 1.84 -22.67
CA VAL A 75 -10.47 1.61 -23.86
C VAL A 75 -11.69 0.76 -23.50
N GLY A 76 -11.51 -0.32 -22.73
CA GLY A 76 -12.62 -1.12 -22.22
C GLY A 76 -13.59 -0.32 -21.37
N GLY A 77 -13.07 0.63 -20.56
CA GLY A 77 -13.89 1.54 -19.75
C GLY A 77 -14.83 2.42 -20.57
N PHE A 78 -14.39 2.90 -21.73
CA PHE A 78 -15.28 3.65 -22.63
C PHE A 78 -16.46 2.79 -23.12
N GLY A 79 -16.25 1.51 -23.41
CA GLY A 79 -17.34 0.60 -23.79
C GLY A 79 -18.36 0.43 -22.65
N ASN A 80 -17.91 0.33 -21.40
CA ASN A 80 -18.77 0.12 -20.23
C ASN A 80 -19.59 1.36 -19.83
N ILE A 81 -19.31 2.55 -20.36
CA ILE A 81 -20.14 3.73 -20.13
C ILE A 81 -21.56 3.48 -20.69
N PHE A 82 -21.66 2.78 -21.82
CA PHE A 82 -22.94 2.47 -22.48
C PHE A 82 -23.58 1.18 -21.94
N ALA A 83 -22.82 0.29 -21.33
CA ALA A 83 -23.28 -0.95 -20.69
C ALA A 83 -22.66 -1.06 -19.28
N PRO A 84 -23.25 -0.39 -18.26
CA PRO A 84 -22.69 -0.34 -16.92
C PRO A 84 -22.47 -1.72 -16.33
N THR A 85 -21.34 -1.89 -15.64
CA THR A 85 -21.09 -3.10 -14.85
C THR A 85 -22.08 -3.19 -13.67
N ASP A 86 -22.32 -4.41 -13.15
CA ASP A 86 -23.17 -4.65 -11.98
C ASP A 86 -22.69 -3.88 -10.73
N TYR A 87 -21.42 -3.49 -10.71
CA TYR A 87 -20.82 -2.74 -9.62
C TYR A 87 -21.19 -1.26 -9.63
N TYR A 88 -21.63 -0.70 -10.76
CA TYR A 88 -21.97 0.72 -10.90
C TYR A 88 -23.04 1.19 -9.92
N LYS A 89 -23.97 0.32 -9.56
CA LYS A 89 -25.02 0.61 -8.59
C LYS A 89 -24.50 1.06 -7.22
N TRP A 90 -23.27 0.66 -6.84
CA TRP A 90 -22.66 1.01 -5.57
C TRP A 90 -22.17 2.46 -5.51
N ASP A 91 -21.77 3.01 -6.65
CA ASP A 91 -21.14 4.32 -6.73
C ASP A 91 -21.95 5.32 -7.58
N LYS A 92 -23.15 4.92 -8.05
CA LYS A 92 -23.99 5.74 -8.93
C LYS A 92 -24.28 7.14 -8.36
N GLU A 93 -24.57 7.22 -7.08
CA GLU A 93 -24.88 8.50 -6.40
C GLU A 93 -23.63 9.36 -6.26
N GLU A 94 -22.50 8.78 -5.88
CA GLU A 94 -21.22 9.50 -5.69
C GLU A 94 -20.60 9.96 -7.02
N ILE A 95 -20.77 9.18 -8.08
CA ILE A 95 -20.37 9.54 -9.44
C ILE A 95 -21.28 10.65 -9.98
N GLY A 96 -22.58 10.57 -9.75
CA GLY A 96 -23.56 11.52 -10.26
C GLY A 96 -23.43 11.73 -11.77
N SER A 97 -23.32 12.97 -12.20
CA SER A 97 -23.09 13.38 -13.59
C SER A 97 -21.61 13.60 -13.96
N ASP A 98 -20.68 13.36 -13.03
CA ASP A 98 -19.24 13.59 -13.29
C ASP A 98 -18.67 12.50 -14.20
N PHE A 99 -18.48 12.87 -15.47
CA PHE A 99 -17.90 11.98 -16.49
C PHE A 99 -16.49 11.51 -16.14
N ARG A 100 -15.67 12.32 -15.45
CA ARG A 100 -14.29 11.94 -15.07
C ARG A 100 -14.31 10.88 -13.99
N LYS A 101 -15.19 11.01 -12.97
CA LYS A 101 -15.41 9.97 -11.95
C LYS A 101 -15.91 8.70 -12.60
N ARG A 102 -16.85 8.81 -13.55
CA ARG A 102 -17.36 7.66 -14.28
C ARG A 102 -16.26 6.91 -15.04
N MET A 103 -15.43 7.63 -15.79
CA MET A 103 -14.29 7.03 -16.50
C MET A 103 -13.31 6.36 -15.55
N PHE A 104 -13.00 7.00 -14.43
CA PHE A 104 -12.09 6.44 -13.43
C PHE A 104 -12.67 5.17 -12.79
N PHE A 105 -13.96 5.15 -12.49
CA PHE A 105 -14.67 3.98 -11.98
C PHE A 105 -14.55 2.78 -12.94
N GLU A 106 -14.86 2.98 -14.22
CA GLU A 106 -14.82 1.90 -15.22
C GLU A 106 -13.38 1.40 -15.45
N TYR A 107 -12.42 2.31 -15.51
CA TYR A 107 -10.99 1.95 -15.56
C TYR A 107 -10.60 1.11 -14.33
N PHE A 108 -10.99 1.53 -13.14
CA PHE A 108 -10.73 0.81 -11.88
C PHE A 108 -11.32 -0.61 -11.90
N CYS A 109 -12.56 -0.74 -12.33
CA CYS A 109 -13.24 -2.03 -12.43
C CYS A 109 -12.54 -2.95 -13.44
N ASN A 110 -12.27 -2.47 -14.65
CA ASN A 110 -11.62 -3.26 -15.70
C ASN A 110 -10.23 -3.75 -15.28
N ARG A 111 -9.42 -2.84 -14.73
CA ARG A 111 -8.10 -3.17 -14.19
C ARG A 111 -8.18 -4.26 -13.13
N SER A 112 -9.08 -4.12 -12.17
CA SER A 112 -9.22 -5.10 -11.08
C SER A 112 -9.71 -6.46 -11.58
N VAL A 113 -10.66 -6.49 -12.51
CA VAL A 113 -11.15 -7.74 -13.12
C VAL A 113 -10.05 -8.43 -13.93
N ARG A 114 -9.24 -7.68 -14.65
CA ARG A 114 -8.08 -8.23 -15.36
C ARG A 114 -7.08 -8.84 -14.37
N SER A 115 -6.68 -8.07 -13.35
CA SER A 115 -5.74 -8.55 -12.33
C SER A 115 -6.27 -9.79 -11.59
N TYR A 116 -7.58 -9.83 -11.28
CA TYR A 116 -8.21 -11.03 -10.73
C TYR A 116 -8.04 -12.26 -11.63
N ARG A 117 -8.27 -12.12 -12.95
CA ARG A 117 -8.12 -13.23 -13.90
C ARG A 117 -6.67 -13.72 -13.96
N GLU A 118 -5.71 -12.81 -13.91
CA GLU A 118 -4.28 -13.13 -13.86
C GLU A 118 -3.92 -13.87 -12.56
N CYS A 119 -4.34 -13.35 -11.39
CA CYS A 119 -4.18 -14.03 -10.11
C CYS A 119 -4.81 -15.42 -10.09
N LEU A 120 -6.05 -15.52 -10.56
CA LEU A 120 -6.78 -16.81 -10.58
C LEU A 120 -6.09 -17.85 -11.46
N LYS A 121 -5.50 -17.45 -12.59
CA LYS A 121 -4.73 -18.36 -13.45
C LYS A 121 -3.52 -18.93 -12.71
N VAL A 122 -2.79 -18.09 -11.98
CA VAL A 122 -1.65 -18.54 -11.15
C VAL A 122 -2.12 -19.49 -10.06
N LEU A 123 -3.14 -19.09 -9.29
CA LEU A 123 -3.65 -19.87 -8.15
C LEU A 123 -4.19 -21.25 -8.58
N LYS A 124 -4.80 -21.36 -9.74
CA LYS A 124 -5.21 -22.66 -10.30
C LYS A 124 -4.04 -23.57 -10.59
N ASN A 125 -2.92 -23.03 -11.06
CA ASN A 125 -1.71 -23.79 -11.36
C ASN A 125 -0.96 -24.18 -10.06
N CYS A 126 -1.07 -23.39 -8.99
CA CYS A 126 -0.43 -23.66 -7.71
C CYS A 126 -1.13 -24.75 -6.90
N GLY A 127 -2.38 -25.11 -7.23
CA GLY A 127 -3.15 -26.09 -6.47
C GLY A 127 -3.44 -25.66 -5.05
N ILE A 128 -4.50 -24.85 -4.85
CA ILE A 128 -4.94 -24.36 -3.52
C ILE A 128 -6.13 -25.19 -3.05
N ASP A 129 -6.00 -26.50 -3.09
CA ASP A 129 -7.03 -27.40 -2.63
C ASP A 129 -6.65 -28.04 -1.28
N GLY A 130 -7.64 -28.36 -0.46
CA GLY A 130 -7.46 -29.08 0.79
C GLY A 130 -6.98 -28.24 1.99
N TYR A 131 -7.15 -26.91 1.94
CA TYR A 131 -7.00 -26.03 3.08
C TYR A 131 -8.35 -25.85 3.80
N ASP A 132 -8.32 -25.89 5.13
CA ASP A 132 -9.52 -25.66 5.96
C ASP A 132 -9.89 -24.18 5.95
N THR A 133 -8.90 -23.31 6.04
CA THR A 133 -9.07 -21.85 6.01
C THR A 133 -8.22 -21.23 4.92
N ILE A 134 -8.82 -20.34 4.11
CA ILE A 134 -8.14 -19.48 3.15
C ILE A 134 -8.32 -18.02 3.59
N THR A 135 -7.23 -17.36 3.90
CA THR A 135 -7.24 -15.91 4.15
C THR A 135 -6.73 -15.18 2.93
N VAL A 136 -7.57 -14.34 2.33
CA VAL A 136 -7.16 -13.39 1.31
C VAL A 136 -6.80 -12.09 2.00
N TYR A 137 -5.57 -11.62 1.81
CA TYR A 137 -5.04 -10.44 2.45
C TYR A 137 -4.67 -9.38 1.39
N SER A 138 -5.46 -8.35 1.29
CA SER A 138 -5.19 -7.20 0.44
C SER A 138 -4.33 -6.17 1.17
N TYR A 139 -3.18 -5.82 0.59
CA TYR A 139 -2.28 -4.86 1.25
C TYR A 139 -2.65 -3.39 0.99
N TRP A 140 -3.63 -3.13 0.15
CA TRP A 140 -4.21 -1.79 -0.10
C TRP A 140 -5.73 -1.90 -0.15
N PHE A 141 -6.41 -0.96 0.47
CA PHE A 141 -7.87 -0.89 0.44
C PHE A 141 -8.37 -0.23 -0.85
N PHE A 142 -7.92 -0.77 -1.99
CA PHE A 142 -8.17 -0.23 -3.33
C PHE A 142 -8.33 -1.38 -4.36
N ALA A 143 -7.62 -1.33 -5.49
CA ALA A 143 -7.73 -2.37 -6.53
C ALA A 143 -7.39 -3.78 -6.01
N THR A 144 -6.38 -3.92 -5.15
CA THR A 144 -6.03 -5.19 -4.51
C THR A 144 -7.16 -5.73 -3.64
N ALA A 145 -7.90 -4.87 -2.93
CA ALA A 145 -9.07 -5.27 -2.15
C ALA A 145 -10.21 -5.76 -3.06
N PHE A 146 -10.43 -5.11 -4.19
CA PHE A 146 -11.44 -5.56 -5.13
C PHE A 146 -11.07 -6.92 -5.77
N VAL A 147 -9.80 -7.14 -6.12
CA VAL A 147 -9.29 -8.46 -6.51
C VAL A 147 -9.55 -9.47 -5.38
N GLY A 148 -9.28 -9.09 -4.14
CA GLY A 148 -9.54 -9.89 -2.95
C GLY A 148 -11.00 -10.32 -2.82
N VAL A 149 -11.96 -9.42 -3.04
CA VAL A 149 -13.39 -9.75 -3.03
C VAL A 149 -13.73 -10.81 -4.07
N MET A 150 -13.18 -10.69 -5.27
CA MET A 150 -13.42 -11.67 -6.34
C MET A 150 -12.79 -13.02 -6.02
N LEU A 151 -11.59 -13.06 -5.44
CA LEU A 151 -10.95 -14.29 -4.96
C LEU A 151 -11.71 -14.92 -3.79
N LYS A 152 -12.18 -14.14 -2.81
CA LYS A 152 -13.04 -14.63 -1.72
C LYS A 152 -14.28 -15.34 -2.29
N LYS A 153 -14.98 -14.72 -3.24
CA LYS A 153 -16.13 -15.32 -3.92
C LYS A 153 -15.80 -16.62 -4.66
N TYR A 154 -14.62 -16.71 -5.26
CA TYR A 154 -14.18 -17.92 -5.94
C TYR A 154 -13.89 -19.08 -4.97
N PHE A 155 -13.33 -18.78 -3.79
CA PHE A 155 -12.93 -19.80 -2.81
C PHE A 155 -14.03 -20.17 -1.80
N ILE A 156 -15.09 -19.39 -1.66
CA ILE A 156 -16.10 -19.55 -0.58
C ILE A 156 -16.71 -20.95 -0.49
N ASN A 157 -16.76 -21.70 -1.60
CA ASN A 157 -17.24 -23.08 -1.63
C ASN A 157 -16.11 -24.11 -1.75
N LYS A 158 -14.86 -23.74 -1.50
CA LYS A 158 -13.66 -24.59 -1.69
C LYS A 158 -12.88 -24.81 -0.40
N ALA A 159 -13.18 -24.07 0.65
CA ALA A 159 -12.63 -24.23 1.98
C ALA A 159 -13.76 -24.09 3.01
N ALA A 160 -13.54 -24.59 4.22
CA ALA A 160 -14.51 -24.49 5.29
C ALA A 160 -14.72 -23.02 5.74
N GLU A 161 -13.64 -22.24 5.68
CA GLU A 161 -13.68 -20.80 5.99
C GLU A 161 -12.85 -20.01 4.98
N VAL A 162 -13.42 -18.89 4.49
CA VAL A 162 -12.69 -17.95 3.62
C VAL A 162 -12.85 -16.53 4.16
N LYS A 163 -11.74 -15.93 4.54
CA LYS A 163 -11.69 -14.53 5.05
C LYS A 163 -11.06 -13.59 4.03
N LEU A 164 -11.53 -12.36 3.99
CA LEU A 164 -10.90 -11.25 3.30
C LEU A 164 -10.58 -10.14 4.29
N ILE A 165 -9.31 -9.86 4.48
CA ILE A 165 -8.85 -8.72 5.25
C ILE A 165 -8.10 -7.75 4.35
N SER A 166 -8.14 -6.46 4.68
CA SER A 166 -7.44 -5.42 3.93
C SER A 166 -6.69 -4.48 4.84
N ARG A 167 -5.45 -4.15 4.50
CA ARG A 167 -4.75 -2.97 5.01
C ARG A 167 -5.26 -1.73 4.30
N ALA A 168 -5.15 -0.57 4.97
CA ALA A 168 -5.41 0.72 4.38
C ALA A 168 -4.36 1.73 4.85
N HIS A 169 -3.89 2.60 3.95
CA HIS A 169 -2.78 3.50 4.24
C HIS A 169 -3.20 4.96 4.05
N GLY A 170 -2.64 5.66 3.08
CA GLY A 170 -2.89 7.07 2.90
C GLY A 170 -3.77 7.37 1.69
N TYR A 171 -3.29 7.06 0.48
CA TYR A 171 -4.03 7.41 -0.74
C TYR A 171 -5.29 6.55 -0.95
N ASP A 172 -5.36 5.41 -0.31
CA ASP A 172 -6.48 4.49 -0.32
C ASP A 172 -7.46 4.67 0.87
N VAL A 173 -7.20 5.66 1.71
CA VAL A 173 -8.08 6.09 2.82
C VAL A 173 -8.72 7.43 2.50
N TYR A 174 -7.92 8.42 2.10
CA TYR A 174 -8.33 9.81 1.96
C TYR A 174 -8.66 10.16 0.52
N GLU A 175 -9.91 10.47 0.23
CA GLU A 175 -10.41 10.83 -1.10
C GLU A 175 -9.74 12.09 -1.65
N GLU A 176 -9.44 13.06 -0.79
CA GLU A 176 -8.77 14.32 -1.14
C GLU A 176 -7.33 14.15 -1.63
N ARG A 177 -6.74 12.98 -1.45
CA ARG A 177 -5.45 12.62 -2.06
C ARG A 177 -5.57 12.19 -3.53
N ASN A 178 -6.79 11.99 -3.98
CA ASN A 178 -7.10 11.74 -5.39
C ASN A 178 -7.58 13.02 -6.07
N ALA A 179 -7.11 13.29 -7.29
CA ALA A 179 -7.48 14.49 -8.04
C ALA A 179 -8.99 14.62 -8.32
N LEU A 180 -9.75 13.54 -8.20
CA LEU A 180 -11.20 13.51 -8.37
C LEU A 180 -11.97 13.56 -7.04
N ASN A 181 -11.29 13.62 -5.90
CA ASN A 181 -11.91 13.48 -4.58
C ASN A 181 -12.84 12.25 -4.52
N TYR A 182 -12.37 11.13 -5.06
CA TYR A 182 -13.20 9.94 -5.25
C TYR A 182 -12.36 8.66 -5.21
N LEU A 183 -12.79 7.70 -4.42
CA LEU A 183 -12.22 6.36 -4.33
C LEU A 183 -13.29 5.31 -4.67
N PRO A 184 -13.15 4.60 -5.81
CA PRO A 184 -14.18 3.68 -6.30
C PRO A 184 -14.52 2.54 -5.35
N LEU A 185 -15.78 2.17 -5.33
CA LEU A 185 -16.33 0.97 -4.66
C LEU A 185 -16.11 0.94 -3.13
N ARG A 186 -15.97 2.08 -2.46
CA ARG A 186 -15.67 2.11 -1.03
C ARG A 186 -16.67 1.33 -0.18
N ARG A 187 -17.98 1.59 -0.35
CA ARG A 187 -19.04 0.84 0.35
C ARG A 187 -19.03 -0.64 0.01
N PHE A 188 -18.88 -0.97 -1.27
CA PHE A 188 -18.81 -2.35 -1.72
C PHE A 188 -17.64 -3.12 -1.10
N LEU A 189 -16.48 -2.50 -0.99
CA LEU A 189 -15.30 -3.10 -0.36
C LEU A 189 -15.53 -3.32 1.13
N LEU A 190 -16.06 -2.32 1.85
CA LEU A 190 -16.42 -2.43 3.28
C LEU A 190 -17.44 -3.54 3.53
N GLU A 191 -18.47 -3.64 2.69
CA GLU A 191 -19.47 -4.70 2.78
C GLU A 191 -18.85 -6.10 2.68
N ASN A 192 -17.92 -6.31 1.75
CA ASN A 192 -17.39 -7.63 1.40
C ASN A 192 -16.10 -8.02 2.15
N CYS A 193 -15.37 -7.08 2.75
CA CYS A 193 -14.27 -7.37 3.67
C CYS A 193 -14.79 -7.86 5.02
N ASP A 194 -14.10 -8.81 5.63
CA ASP A 194 -14.37 -9.25 7.01
C ASP A 194 -13.74 -8.29 8.02
N ALA A 195 -12.60 -7.68 7.65
CA ALA A 195 -11.99 -6.59 8.41
C ALA A 195 -11.14 -5.69 7.51
N VAL A 196 -11.06 -4.41 7.90
CA VAL A 196 -10.19 -3.41 7.28
C VAL A 196 -9.30 -2.80 8.37
N TYR A 197 -8.00 -2.75 8.11
CA TYR A 197 -6.99 -2.31 9.06
C TYR A 197 -6.23 -1.07 8.56
N PRO A 198 -6.76 0.15 8.82
CA PRO A 198 -6.00 1.37 8.60
C PRO A 198 -4.73 1.38 9.46
N CYS A 199 -3.64 1.94 8.93
CA CYS A 199 -2.36 2.00 9.63
C CYS A 199 -2.27 3.12 10.69
N SER A 200 -3.35 3.89 10.89
CA SER A 200 -3.42 4.97 11.88
C SER A 200 -4.83 5.16 12.43
N ASP A 201 -4.94 5.67 13.65
CA ASP A 201 -6.23 5.99 14.29
C ASP A 201 -7.01 7.03 13.49
N VAL A 202 -6.32 8.06 13.00
CA VAL A 202 -6.95 9.10 12.14
C VAL A 202 -7.53 8.47 10.86
N GLY A 203 -6.86 7.47 10.27
CA GLY A 203 -7.38 6.73 9.12
C GLY A 203 -8.61 5.91 9.46
N THR A 204 -8.63 5.30 10.64
CA THR A 204 -9.79 4.57 11.16
C THR A 204 -10.97 5.51 11.39
N GLU A 205 -10.76 6.62 12.08
CA GLU A 205 -11.78 7.65 12.33
C GLU A 205 -12.33 8.22 11.02
N HIS A 206 -11.47 8.45 10.02
CA HIS A 206 -11.90 8.95 8.72
C HIS A 206 -12.86 7.99 8.01
N ILE A 207 -12.56 6.68 7.98
CA ILE A 207 -13.43 5.69 7.36
C ILE A 207 -14.72 5.53 8.17
N VAL A 208 -14.62 5.38 9.49
CA VAL A 208 -15.79 5.16 10.37
C VAL A 208 -16.73 6.36 10.38
N SER A 209 -16.23 7.59 10.36
CA SER A 209 -17.06 8.79 10.29
C SER A 209 -17.90 8.88 9.00
N ARG A 210 -17.38 8.35 7.88
CA ARG A 210 -18.06 8.35 6.58
C ARG A 210 -18.97 7.14 6.37
N TYR A 211 -18.63 6.02 7.00
CA TYR A 211 -19.29 4.73 6.83
C TYR A 211 -19.53 4.08 8.21
N PRO A 212 -20.31 4.72 9.09
CA PRO A 212 -20.51 4.27 10.48
C PRO A 212 -21.15 2.88 10.56
N GLU A 213 -21.88 2.46 9.54
CA GLU A 213 -22.50 1.14 9.45
C GLU A 213 -21.48 -0.02 9.40
N TYR A 214 -20.20 0.26 9.11
CA TYR A 214 -19.12 -0.72 9.06
C TYR A 214 -18.08 -0.54 10.17
N ALA A 215 -18.39 0.22 11.22
CA ALA A 215 -17.42 0.55 12.27
C ALA A 215 -16.86 -0.69 13.00
N ASP A 216 -17.66 -1.75 13.11
CA ASP A 216 -17.24 -3.02 13.72
C ASP A 216 -16.14 -3.74 12.96
N LYS A 217 -16.05 -3.53 11.65
CA LYS A 217 -15.06 -4.13 10.75
C LYS A 217 -13.78 -3.31 10.61
N VAL A 218 -13.78 -2.03 10.96
CA VAL A 218 -12.66 -1.11 10.75
C VAL A 218 -11.90 -0.91 12.06
N LYS A 219 -10.64 -1.39 12.12
CA LYS A 219 -9.83 -1.37 13.33
C LYS A 219 -8.41 -0.92 13.01
N THR A 220 -7.85 -0.02 13.81
CA THR A 220 -6.45 0.40 13.64
C THR A 220 -5.50 -0.77 13.83
N ALA A 221 -4.57 -0.93 12.88
CA ALA A 221 -3.41 -1.81 13.04
C ALA A 221 -2.16 -1.07 12.52
N HIS A 222 -1.39 -0.51 13.43
CA HIS A 222 -0.17 0.22 13.09
C HIS A 222 0.82 -0.66 12.33
N LEU A 223 1.63 -0.03 11.49
CA LEU A 223 2.76 -0.72 10.86
C LEU A 223 3.84 -0.95 11.91
N GLY A 224 4.35 -2.17 11.95
CA GLY A 224 5.45 -2.54 12.82
C GLY A 224 6.81 -2.30 12.17
N THR A 225 7.83 -2.29 13.00
CA THR A 225 9.24 -2.37 12.59
C THR A 225 9.96 -3.35 13.48
N ILE A 226 11.06 -3.89 12.99
CA ILE A 226 11.92 -4.79 13.76
C ILE A 226 12.66 -3.94 14.79
N ASP A 227 12.62 -4.34 16.06
CA ASP A 227 13.43 -3.72 17.12
C ASP A 227 14.89 -4.16 16.95
N ALA A 228 15.73 -3.23 16.53
CA ALA A 228 17.17 -3.46 16.40
C ALA A 228 17.94 -3.20 17.70
N GLY A 229 17.25 -2.91 18.80
CA GLY A 229 17.83 -2.53 20.08
C GLY A 229 18.32 -1.07 20.10
N LEU A 230 18.95 -0.71 21.21
CA LEU A 230 19.52 0.63 21.41
C LEU A 230 20.95 0.70 20.85
N GLY A 231 21.23 1.70 20.04
CA GLY A 231 22.59 2.05 19.64
C GLY A 231 23.38 2.74 20.76
N THR A 232 24.69 2.83 20.60
CA THR A 232 25.51 3.63 21.49
C THR A 232 25.32 5.11 21.22
N GLN A 233 25.06 5.89 22.28
CA GLN A 233 25.02 7.35 22.18
C GLN A 233 26.40 7.92 21.97
N SER A 234 26.51 8.97 21.12
CA SER A 234 27.70 9.79 21.06
C SER A 234 27.84 10.62 22.36
N GLU A 235 28.99 10.58 22.99
CA GLU A 235 29.25 11.40 24.20
C GLU A 235 29.48 12.88 23.87
N GLU A 236 29.76 13.21 22.59
CA GLU A 236 30.03 14.56 22.14
C GLU A 236 28.92 15.14 21.26
N GLY A 237 28.18 16.12 21.80
CA GLY A 237 27.25 16.94 21.04
C GLY A 237 25.90 16.29 20.77
N LEU A 238 25.16 16.87 19.84
CA LEU A 238 23.83 16.44 19.44
C LEU A 238 23.88 15.83 18.04
N HIS A 239 23.67 14.52 17.95
CA HIS A 239 23.54 13.84 16.66
C HIS A 239 22.07 13.58 16.35
N ILE A 240 21.58 14.26 15.33
CA ILE A 240 20.19 14.11 14.83
C ILE A 240 20.20 13.20 13.61
N VAL A 241 19.35 12.19 13.60
CA VAL A 241 19.17 11.29 12.46
C VAL A 241 17.73 11.39 11.95
N SER A 242 17.58 11.54 10.64
CA SER A 242 16.28 11.47 9.98
C SER A 242 16.35 10.48 8.82
N CYS A 243 15.27 9.72 8.62
CA CYS A 243 15.16 8.71 7.56
C CYS A 243 13.84 8.86 6.82
N SER A 244 13.89 9.26 5.56
CA SER A 244 12.71 9.32 4.70
C SER A 244 13.06 9.68 3.25
N LEU A 245 12.11 9.49 2.32
CA LEU A 245 12.21 10.12 1.01
C LEU A 245 12.21 11.65 1.13
N ILE A 246 13.05 12.33 0.32
CA ILE A 246 13.10 13.80 0.27
C ILE A 246 12.02 14.30 -0.69
N THR A 247 10.82 14.52 -0.12
CA THR A 247 9.63 15.00 -0.84
C THR A 247 8.91 16.08 -0.03
N ASP A 248 8.04 16.85 -0.67
CA ASP A 248 7.28 17.94 -0.03
C ASP A 248 6.47 17.47 1.19
N ILE A 249 5.90 16.27 1.13
CA ILE A 249 5.08 15.71 2.22
C ILE A 249 5.91 15.44 3.48
N LYS A 250 7.19 15.10 3.33
CA LYS A 250 8.08 14.74 4.46
C LYS A 250 8.63 15.96 5.20
N ARG A 251 8.52 17.14 4.63
CA ARG A 251 8.84 18.41 5.26
C ARG A 251 10.24 18.44 5.89
N ILE A 252 11.23 17.90 5.19
CA ILE A 252 12.65 17.91 5.66
C ILE A 252 13.18 19.35 5.78
N ASP A 253 12.61 20.29 5.03
CA ASP A 253 12.84 21.73 5.18
C ASP A 253 12.69 22.21 6.63
N LYS A 254 11.74 21.64 7.39
CA LYS A 254 11.53 22.01 8.79
C LYS A 254 12.66 21.59 9.73
N ILE A 255 13.39 20.55 9.38
CA ILE A 255 14.58 20.14 10.14
C ILE A 255 15.64 21.24 10.02
N ILE A 256 15.85 21.78 8.80
CA ILE A 256 16.81 22.87 8.58
C ILE A 256 16.43 24.10 9.40
N ASP A 257 15.15 24.51 9.37
CA ASP A 257 14.64 25.64 10.17
C ASP A 257 14.92 25.47 11.69
N ILE A 258 14.81 24.24 12.20
CA ILE A 258 15.06 23.91 13.61
C ILE A 258 16.56 23.94 13.90
N LEU A 259 17.37 23.33 13.03
CA LEU A 259 18.82 23.28 13.18
C LEU A 259 19.46 24.68 13.15
N GLU A 260 18.99 25.56 12.26
CA GLU A 260 19.41 26.94 12.22
C GLU A 260 19.18 27.68 13.55
N LYS A 261 18.00 27.46 14.15
CA LYS A 261 17.69 28.02 15.46
C LYS A 261 18.58 27.45 16.56
N LEU A 262 18.87 26.14 16.53
CA LEU A 262 19.74 25.49 17.51
C LEU A 262 21.20 25.99 17.39
N GLU A 263 21.72 26.16 16.15
CA GLU A 263 23.05 26.73 15.93
C GLU A 263 23.23 28.11 16.58
N LYS A 264 22.18 28.95 16.50
CA LYS A 264 22.19 30.32 17.07
C LYS A 264 22.31 30.31 18.60
N THR A 265 21.91 29.22 19.26
CA THR A 265 22.07 29.10 20.71
C THR A 265 23.52 28.90 21.15
N GLY A 266 24.37 28.36 20.27
CA GLY A 266 25.78 28.03 20.57
C GLY A 266 25.98 26.95 21.64
N LYS A 267 24.92 26.28 22.08
CA LYS A 267 24.98 25.33 23.22
C LYS A 267 25.48 23.94 22.82
N TYR A 268 25.36 23.56 21.52
CA TYR A 268 25.61 22.20 21.10
C TYR A 268 26.49 22.18 19.85
N LYS A 269 27.40 21.20 19.82
CA LYS A 269 28.01 20.75 18.56
C LYS A 269 27.01 19.84 17.87
N ILE A 270 26.52 20.23 16.69
CA ILE A 270 25.40 19.55 16.03
C ILE A 270 25.92 18.76 14.82
N LYS A 271 25.49 17.51 14.72
CA LYS A 271 25.62 16.69 13.52
C LYS A 271 24.24 16.25 13.08
N TRP A 272 23.93 16.39 11.80
CA TRP A 272 22.68 15.89 11.21
C TRP A 272 22.99 14.90 10.09
N THR A 273 22.46 13.68 10.22
CA THR A 273 22.51 12.66 9.17
C THR A 273 21.11 12.42 8.64
N HIS A 274 20.91 12.64 7.33
CA HIS A 274 19.68 12.28 6.65
C HIS A 274 19.92 11.04 5.79
N ILE A 275 19.09 10.00 6.00
CA ILE A 275 19.11 8.75 5.24
C ILE A 275 17.93 8.75 4.28
N GLY A 276 18.23 8.77 2.98
CA GLY A 276 17.23 8.72 1.91
C GLY A 276 17.47 9.74 0.81
N ASP A 277 16.75 9.55 -0.30
CA ASP A 277 16.87 10.35 -1.50
C ASP A 277 15.49 10.83 -1.99
N GLY A 278 15.44 11.69 -2.99
CA GLY A 278 14.20 12.17 -3.60
C GLY A 278 14.39 13.38 -4.51
N ASN A 279 13.31 13.74 -5.21
CA ASN A 279 13.33 14.81 -6.21
C ASN A 279 13.66 16.21 -5.66
N ARG A 280 13.52 16.41 -4.34
CA ARG A 280 13.82 17.68 -3.66
C ARG A 280 15.23 17.74 -3.04
N ARG A 281 16.04 16.68 -3.22
CA ARG A 281 17.39 16.62 -2.65
C ARG A 281 18.29 17.80 -3.07
N PRO A 282 18.39 18.19 -4.36
CA PRO A 282 19.26 19.29 -4.76
C PRO A 282 18.89 20.62 -4.09
N GLU A 283 17.59 20.91 -3.95
CA GLU A 283 17.10 22.12 -3.30
C GLU A 283 17.37 22.09 -1.79
N LEU A 284 17.19 20.93 -1.16
CA LEU A 284 17.45 20.73 0.26
C LEU A 284 18.93 20.93 0.59
N GLU A 285 19.83 20.32 -0.18
CA GLU A 285 21.29 20.49 -0.02
C GLU A 285 21.72 21.97 -0.25
N HIS A 286 21.08 22.68 -1.18
CA HIS A 286 21.32 24.10 -1.36
C HIS A 286 20.90 24.90 -0.11
N SER A 287 19.74 24.61 0.45
CA SER A 287 19.25 25.26 1.67
C SER A 287 20.15 24.99 2.87
N VAL A 288 20.63 23.76 3.03
CA VAL A 288 21.60 23.38 4.06
C VAL A 288 22.86 24.24 3.94
N ARG A 289 23.50 24.31 2.77
CA ARG A 289 24.72 25.11 2.54
C ARG A 289 24.53 26.59 2.83
N LYS A 290 23.30 27.11 2.62
CA LYS A 290 22.99 28.52 2.84
C LYS A 290 22.68 28.86 4.29
N GLN A 291 22.00 27.96 5.03
CA GLN A 291 21.43 28.25 6.34
C GLN A 291 22.21 27.64 7.50
N LEU A 292 22.84 26.47 7.30
CA LEU A 292 23.57 25.77 8.34
C LEU A 292 25.08 25.98 8.19
N THR A 293 25.65 26.75 9.10
CA THR A 293 27.07 27.14 9.05
C THR A 293 27.94 26.39 10.07
N LYS A 294 27.31 25.78 11.09
CA LYS A 294 28.00 25.10 12.21
C LYS A 294 27.56 23.65 12.39
N THR A 295 26.53 23.22 11.69
CA THR A 295 26.05 21.83 11.71
C THR A 295 26.81 20.99 10.70
N ASP A 296 27.42 19.92 11.16
CA ASP A 296 27.94 18.88 10.27
C ASP A 296 26.77 18.08 9.65
N THR A 297 26.63 18.14 8.34
CA THR A 297 25.47 17.55 7.64
C THR A 297 25.91 16.47 6.66
N VAL A 298 25.29 15.30 6.77
CA VAL A 298 25.55 14.12 5.92
C VAL A 298 24.26 13.64 5.28
N PHE A 299 24.25 13.45 3.98
CA PHE A 299 23.18 12.82 3.21
C PHE A 299 23.66 11.45 2.70
N LEU A 300 22.97 10.38 3.08
CA LEU A 300 23.25 8.99 2.71
C LEU A 300 22.20 8.46 1.73
#